data_243e5a351ac7020e1ca7b336bc5ae2b4
#
_entry.id   243e5a351ac7020e1ca7b336bc5ae2b4
#
_cell.length_a   1.000
_cell.length_b   1.000
_cell.length_c   1.000
_cell.angle_alpha   90.00
_cell.angle_beta   90.00
_cell.angle_gamma   90.00
#
_symmetry.space_group_name_H-M   'P 1'
#
loop_
_entity.id
_entity.type
_entity.pdbx_description
1 polymer ?
#
loop_
_entity_poly.entity_id
_entity_poly.type
_entity_poly.pdbx_seq_one_letter_code
_entity_poly.pdbx_strand_id
1 'polypeptide(L)'
;MKAIAIATVNANCLVTLAASVTAYVPQDVVVFLSGSRMIFPRHRTVVMDNDTTNFGDAYNKVCKAAFEEFDEIVVCNDDIVFTPYTWQTLSEDVSKLKGENIPLGWVACRSDYARGYQNIRIGKGKMEWFRWETENQIIQTEVIAPICAYVQKDAYVDFLPLNWYSDDVQCLMMQEAGKSHFVSRAYVHHVGSQTCGFDATNLIESAKPVIKEHRPDLYDLWFRKT
;
A
#
# COMPACT_ATOMS: atom_id res chain seq x y z
N MET A 1 -4.43 15.28 -1.11
CA MET A 1 -4.79 13.94 -1.63
C MET A 1 -6.25 13.95 -2.06
N LYS A 2 -6.56 13.51 -3.29
CA LYS A 2 -7.92 13.61 -3.90
C LYS A 2 -8.37 12.28 -4.53
N ALA A 3 -7.56 11.23 -4.49
CA ALA A 3 -7.90 9.94 -5.08
C ALA A 3 -7.43 8.78 -4.20
N ILE A 4 -8.20 7.69 -4.23
CA ILE A 4 -7.87 6.38 -3.68
C ILE A 4 -7.86 5.37 -4.82
N ALA A 5 -6.81 4.54 -4.90
CA ALA A 5 -6.67 3.46 -5.86
C ALA A 5 -6.75 2.10 -5.15
N ILE A 6 -7.69 1.26 -5.56
CA ILE A 6 -7.98 -0.05 -4.96
C ILE A 6 -8.03 -1.11 -6.05
N ALA A 7 -7.26 -2.18 -5.88
CA ALA A 7 -7.42 -3.40 -6.67
C ALA A 7 -7.96 -4.51 -5.76
N THR A 8 -8.95 -5.27 -6.25
CA THR A 8 -9.57 -6.35 -5.47
C THR A 8 -9.77 -7.62 -6.29
N VAL A 9 -9.66 -8.74 -5.61
CA VAL A 9 -10.07 -10.07 -6.08
C VAL A 9 -11.14 -10.67 -5.16
N ASN A 10 -11.45 -10.00 -4.03
CA ASN A 10 -12.40 -10.47 -3.03
C ASN A 10 -13.40 -9.37 -2.66
N ALA A 11 -14.54 -9.34 -3.33
CA ALA A 11 -15.58 -8.33 -3.11
C ALA A 11 -16.14 -8.30 -1.67
N ASN A 12 -16.00 -9.36 -0.88
CA ASN A 12 -16.49 -9.38 0.50
C ASN A 12 -15.74 -8.41 1.41
N CYS A 13 -14.44 -8.20 1.17
CA CYS A 13 -13.64 -7.24 1.93
C CYS A 13 -14.06 -5.81 1.65
N LEU A 14 -14.48 -5.51 0.41
CA LEU A 14 -14.85 -4.16 -0.02
C LEU A 14 -16.02 -3.56 0.74
N VAL A 15 -16.94 -4.35 1.28
CA VAL A 15 -18.11 -3.82 2.00
C VAL A 15 -17.67 -3.03 3.24
N THR A 16 -16.75 -3.58 4.01
CA THR A 16 -16.22 -2.93 5.22
C THR A 16 -15.35 -1.72 4.86
N LEU A 17 -14.51 -1.87 3.82
CA LEU A 17 -13.71 -0.75 3.32
C LEU A 17 -14.62 0.39 2.85
N ALA A 18 -15.64 0.12 2.01
CA ALA A 18 -16.55 1.14 1.50
C ALA A 18 -17.32 1.85 2.61
N ALA A 19 -17.75 1.13 3.64
CA ALA A 19 -18.38 1.73 4.81
C ALA A 19 -17.45 2.69 5.54
N SER A 20 -16.19 2.29 5.78
CA SER A 20 -15.21 3.13 6.46
C SER A 20 -14.74 4.33 5.63
N VAL A 21 -14.56 4.16 4.31
CA VAL A 21 -14.28 5.25 3.39
C VAL A 21 -15.42 6.26 3.40
N THR A 22 -16.67 5.79 3.29
CA THR A 22 -17.86 6.67 3.34
C THR A 22 -17.96 7.45 4.64
N ALA A 23 -17.53 6.86 5.75
CA ALA A 23 -17.60 7.48 7.07
C ALA A 23 -16.50 8.51 7.34
N TYR A 24 -15.27 8.23 6.89
CA TYR A 24 -14.06 8.91 7.38
C TYR A 24 -13.20 9.57 6.31
N VAL A 25 -13.47 9.34 5.02
CA VAL A 25 -12.76 10.00 3.92
C VAL A 25 -13.59 11.16 3.39
N PRO A 26 -13.00 12.32 3.04
CA PRO A 26 -13.72 13.47 2.47
C PRO A 26 -14.46 13.09 1.18
N GLN A 27 -15.70 13.60 1.00
CA GLN A 27 -16.58 13.22 -0.11
C GLN A 27 -16.08 13.62 -1.50
N ASP A 28 -15.18 14.59 -1.58
CA ASP A 28 -14.55 15.05 -2.82
C ASP A 28 -13.38 14.14 -3.27
N VAL A 29 -13.06 13.11 -2.51
CA VAL A 29 -12.09 12.08 -2.89
C VAL A 29 -12.72 11.10 -3.88
N VAL A 30 -12.04 10.85 -4.99
CA VAL A 30 -12.46 9.93 -6.04
C VAL A 30 -11.90 8.54 -5.74
N VAL A 31 -12.72 7.51 -5.89
CA VAL A 31 -12.30 6.12 -5.71
C VAL A 31 -12.12 5.46 -7.08
N PHE A 32 -10.92 4.99 -7.37
CA PHE A 32 -10.60 4.15 -8.53
C PHE A 32 -10.59 2.69 -8.06
N LEU A 33 -11.43 1.86 -8.67
CA LEU A 33 -11.63 0.48 -8.25
C LEU A 33 -11.47 -0.48 -9.42
N SER A 34 -10.53 -1.42 -9.30
CA SER A 34 -10.35 -2.53 -10.23
C SER A 34 -10.78 -3.85 -9.61
N GLY A 35 -11.51 -4.69 -10.35
CA GLY A 35 -11.90 -6.06 -9.95
C GLY A 35 -13.28 -6.17 -9.28
N SER A 36 -14.02 -5.08 -9.13
CA SER A 36 -15.39 -5.09 -8.63
C SER A 36 -16.21 -3.96 -9.26
N ARG A 37 -17.53 -4.14 -9.33
CA ARG A 37 -18.47 -3.10 -9.76
C ARG A 37 -19.15 -2.37 -8.60
N MET A 38 -18.60 -2.50 -7.40
CA MET A 38 -19.10 -1.79 -6.23
C MET A 38 -18.97 -0.27 -6.42
N ILE A 39 -20.00 0.46 -6.03
CA ILE A 39 -19.97 1.93 -5.97
C ILE A 39 -19.83 2.32 -4.50
N PHE A 40 -18.83 3.16 -4.24
CA PHE A 40 -18.62 3.70 -2.90
C PHE A 40 -19.64 4.81 -2.62
N PRO A 41 -20.51 4.67 -1.62
CA PRO A 41 -21.50 5.69 -1.30
C PRO A 41 -20.84 7.06 -1.06
N ARG A 42 -21.46 8.13 -1.56
CA ARG A 42 -21.01 9.52 -1.42
C ARG A 42 -19.70 9.89 -2.13
N HIS A 43 -19.05 8.94 -2.83
CA HIS A 43 -17.83 9.19 -3.60
C HIS A 43 -18.06 8.93 -5.10
N ARG A 44 -17.44 9.73 -5.95
CA ARG A 44 -17.29 9.35 -7.35
C ARG A 44 -16.45 8.07 -7.42
N THR A 45 -16.99 7.02 -8.00
CA THR A 45 -16.29 5.75 -8.18
C THR A 45 -16.04 5.52 -9.67
N VAL A 46 -14.79 5.36 -10.04
CA VAL A 46 -14.33 4.95 -11.38
C VAL A 46 -14.04 3.46 -11.33
N VAL A 47 -14.89 2.68 -12.00
CA VAL A 47 -14.79 1.21 -12.00
C VAL A 47 -14.09 0.74 -13.25
N MET A 48 -13.18 -0.21 -13.10
CA MET A 48 -12.50 -0.90 -14.20
C MET A 48 -12.48 -2.42 -13.97
N ASP A 49 -12.49 -3.17 -15.05
CA ASP A 49 -12.39 -4.62 -14.98
C ASP A 49 -10.95 -5.02 -14.55
N ASN A 50 -10.84 -6.05 -13.73
CA ASN A 50 -9.55 -6.64 -13.41
C ASN A 50 -9.32 -7.86 -14.31
N ASP A 51 -8.50 -7.66 -15.32
CA ASP A 51 -8.05 -8.67 -16.28
C ASP A 51 -6.61 -9.15 -15.98
N THR A 52 -6.09 -8.78 -14.81
CA THR A 52 -4.74 -9.11 -14.37
C THR A 52 -4.74 -10.37 -13.49
N THR A 53 -3.60 -11.05 -13.41
CA THR A 53 -3.44 -12.31 -12.69
C THR A 53 -2.58 -12.20 -11.43
N ASN A 54 -2.06 -11.01 -11.15
CA ASN A 54 -1.18 -10.75 -10.02
C ASN A 54 -1.41 -9.37 -9.42
N PHE A 55 -0.89 -9.20 -8.19
CA PHE A 55 -0.98 -7.98 -7.43
C PHE A 55 -0.34 -6.77 -8.16
N GLY A 56 0.89 -6.94 -8.66
CA GLY A 56 1.64 -5.84 -9.28
C GLY A 56 0.90 -5.23 -10.46
N ASP A 57 0.46 -6.07 -11.42
CA ASP A 57 -0.27 -5.59 -12.60
C ASP A 57 -1.62 -4.97 -12.22
N ALA A 58 -2.33 -5.56 -11.25
CA ALA A 58 -3.61 -5.02 -10.80
C ALA A 58 -3.47 -3.61 -10.23
N TYR A 59 -2.44 -3.38 -9.39
CA TYR A 59 -2.17 -2.07 -8.84
C TYR A 59 -1.61 -1.10 -9.89
N ASN A 60 -0.73 -1.54 -10.78
CA ASN A 60 -0.25 -0.70 -11.88
C ASN A 60 -1.42 -0.15 -12.71
N LYS A 61 -2.39 -1.01 -13.04
CA LYS A 61 -3.58 -0.62 -13.81
C LYS A 61 -4.39 0.46 -13.10
N VAL A 62 -4.75 0.24 -11.85
CA VAL A 62 -5.59 1.19 -11.11
C VAL A 62 -4.85 2.49 -10.76
N CYS A 63 -3.57 2.42 -10.44
CA CYS A 63 -2.76 3.61 -10.15
C CYS A 63 -2.57 4.47 -11.40
N LYS A 64 -2.28 3.86 -12.56
CA LYS A 64 -2.15 4.59 -13.84
C LYS A 64 -3.45 5.32 -14.20
N ALA A 65 -4.60 4.66 -14.05
CA ALA A 65 -5.88 5.31 -14.29
C ALA A 65 -6.12 6.49 -13.33
N ALA A 66 -5.77 6.36 -12.06
CA ALA A 66 -5.88 7.44 -11.10
C ALA A 66 -4.91 8.60 -11.41
N PHE A 67 -3.70 8.29 -11.89
CA PHE A 67 -2.70 9.28 -12.29
C PHE A 67 -3.01 10.00 -13.62
N GLU A 68 -4.00 9.57 -14.38
CA GLU A 68 -4.52 10.34 -15.52
C GLU A 68 -5.26 11.61 -15.04
N GLU A 69 -5.87 11.57 -13.86
CA GLU A 69 -6.65 12.68 -13.31
C GLU A 69 -5.97 13.39 -12.13
N PHE A 70 -5.08 12.73 -11.40
CA PHE A 70 -4.50 13.24 -10.16
C PHE A 70 -3.00 13.02 -10.09
N ASP A 71 -2.26 14.00 -9.59
CA ASP A 71 -0.80 13.87 -9.38
C ASP A 71 -0.45 13.16 -8.06
N GLU A 72 -1.44 12.93 -7.20
CA GLU A 72 -1.27 12.37 -5.86
C GLU A 72 -2.43 11.42 -5.54
N ILE A 73 -2.10 10.20 -5.14
CA ILE A 73 -3.09 9.18 -4.80
C ILE A 73 -2.76 8.50 -3.47
N VAL A 74 -3.75 7.85 -2.89
CA VAL A 74 -3.58 6.88 -1.81
C VAL A 74 -3.90 5.50 -2.38
N VAL A 75 -2.95 4.60 -2.33
CA VAL A 75 -3.14 3.19 -2.68
C VAL A 75 -3.69 2.47 -1.46
N CYS A 76 -4.71 1.64 -1.63
CA CYS A 76 -5.34 0.91 -0.54
C CYS A 76 -5.57 -0.56 -0.91
N ASN A 77 -5.30 -1.46 0.04
CA ASN A 77 -5.82 -2.82 -0.02
C ASN A 77 -7.34 -2.84 0.22
N ASP A 78 -8.00 -3.89 -0.26
CA ASP A 78 -9.44 -4.07 -0.11
C ASP A 78 -9.88 -4.56 1.28
N ASP A 79 -8.94 -5.04 2.09
CA ASP A 79 -9.16 -5.61 3.44
C ASP A 79 -8.71 -4.67 4.58
N ILE A 80 -8.74 -3.36 4.35
CA ILE A 80 -8.47 -2.36 5.38
C ILE A 80 -9.74 -1.63 5.84
N VAL A 81 -9.65 -1.03 7.03
CA VAL A 81 -10.70 -0.19 7.62
C VAL A 81 -10.08 1.15 8.03
N PHE A 82 -10.61 2.24 7.46
CA PHE A 82 -10.24 3.59 7.89
C PHE A 82 -10.79 3.88 9.28
N THR A 83 -10.04 4.63 10.08
CA THR A 83 -10.48 5.16 11.37
C THR A 83 -10.82 6.64 11.25
N PRO A 84 -11.49 7.27 12.24
CA PRO A 84 -11.89 8.68 12.16
C PRO A 84 -10.77 9.68 11.83
N TYR A 85 -9.55 9.38 12.21
CA TYR A 85 -8.40 10.28 12.04
C TYR A 85 -7.42 9.84 10.94
N THR A 86 -7.60 8.68 10.33
CA THR A 86 -6.66 8.13 9.33
C THR A 86 -6.33 9.12 8.22
N TRP A 87 -7.37 9.62 7.54
CA TRP A 87 -7.18 10.50 6.38
C TRP A 87 -6.56 11.84 6.74
N GLN A 88 -7.04 12.43 7.84
CA GLN A 88 -6.53 13.71 8.31
C GLN A 88 -5.05 13.59 8.70
N THR A 89 -4.71 12.63 9.56
CA THR A 89 -3.34 12.42 10.04
C THR A 89 -2.37 12.11 8.89
N LEU A 90 -2.78 11.25 7.93
CA LEU A 90 -1.96 10.98 6.75
C LEU A 90 -1.72 12.25 5.93
N SER A 91 -2.76 13.08 5.74
CA SER A 91 -2.66 14.34 5.01
C SER A 91 -1.72 15.35 5.69
N GLU A 92 -1.80 15.45 7.01
CA GLU A 92 -0.93 16.33 7.81
C GLU A 92 0.54 15.87 7.73
N ASP A 93 0.80 14.56 7.85
CA ASP A 93 2.15 14.00 7.80
C ASP A 93 2.77 14.17 6.40
N VAL A 94 2.01 13.91 5.34
CA VAL A 94 2.45 14.16 3.96
C VAL A 94 2.76 15.65 3.75
N SER A 95 1.89 16.54 4.23
CA SER A 95 2.09 17.99 4.11
C SER A 95 3.34 18.46 4.85
N LYS A 96 3.59 17.92 6.04
CA LYS A 96 4.79 18.19 6.82
C LYS A 96 6.06 17.78 6.06
N LEU A 97 6.12 16.52 5.59
CA LEU A 97 7.27 16.00 4.86
C LEU A 97 7.55 16.78 3.57
N LYS A 98 6.50 17.18 2.84
CA LYS A 98 6.63 18.06 1.67
C LYS A 98 7.17 19.43 2.04
N GLY A 99 6.74 19.99 3.14
CA GLY A 99 7.25 21.27 3.66
C GLY A 99 8.74 21.23 4.02
N GLU A 100 9.27 20.05 4.32
CA GLU A 100 10.68 19.79 4.57
C GLU A 100 11.49 19.55 3.26
N ASN A 101 10.85 19.64 2.07
CA ASN A 101 11.42 19.39 0.74
C ASN A 101 12.05 18.00 0.57
N ILE A 102 11.52 17.00 1.24
CA ILE A 102 11.97 15.61 1.14
C ILE A 102 11.42 14.99 -0.15
N PRO A 103 12.27 14.36 -0.99
CA PRO A 103 11.81 13.60 -2.15
C PRO A 103 11.03 12.35 -1.70
N LEU A 104 9.70 12.45 -1.65
CA LEU A 104 8.86 11.38 -1.13
C LEU A 104 8.73 10.22 -2.10
N GLY A 105 8.92 9.02 -1.59
CA GLY A 105 8.41 7.79 -2.13
C GLY A 105 7.03 7.47 -1.51
N TRP A 106 6.88 6.33 -0.88
CA TRP A 106 5.70 5.98 -0.14
C TRP A 106 5.62 6.67 1.22
N VAL A 107 4.43 7.15 1.60
CA VAL A 107 4.10 7.54 2.98
C VAL A 107 2.92 6.68 3.42
N ALA A 108 3.17 5.66 4.23
CA ALA A 108 2.19 4.63 4.54
C ALA A 108 1.62 4.73 5.94
N CYS A 109 0.37 4.35 6.10
CA CYS A 109 -0.27 4.20 7.41
C CYS A 109 0.35 3.05 8.21
N ARG A 110 0.28 3.16 9.51
CA ARG A 110 0.47 2.05 10.45
C ARG A 110 -0.71 1.10 10.39
N SER A 111 -0.47 -0.12 10.80
CA SER A 111 -1.50 -1.14 10.86
C SER A 111 -1.17 -2.17 11.94
N ASP A 112 -2.17 -2.90 12.38
CA ASP A 112 -2.04 -4.05 13.26
C ASP A 112 -1.60 -5.34 12.53
N TYR A 113 -1.51 -5.29 11.20
CA TYR A 113 -1.04 -6.40 10.39
C TYR A 113 -0.24 -5.89 9.17
N ALA A 114 1.02 -5.58 9.38
CA ALA A 114 1.94 -5.09 8.36
C ALA A 114 3.38 -5.52 8.70
N ARG A 115 4.36 -5.04 7.93
CA ARG A 115 5.78 -5.34 8.19
C ARG A 115 6.49 -4.18 8.89
N GLY A 116 7.62 -4.49 9.55
CA GLY A 116 8.54 -3.50 10.09
C GLY A 116 7.89 -2.48 11.02
N TYR A 117 8.20 -1.21 10.82
CA TYR A 117 7.65 -0.11 11.61
C TYR A 117 6.19 0.22 11.30
N GLN A 118 5.64 -0.27 10.19
CA GLN A 118 4.20 -0.14 9.92
C GLN A 118 3.37 -0.98 10.90
N ASN A 119 3.90 -2.11 11.39
CA ASN A 119 3.18 -2.97 12.31
C ASN A 119 3.25 -2.38 13.73
N ILE A 120 2.07 -2.08 14.30
CA ILE A 120 1.96 -1.64 15.68
C ILE A 120 2.10 -2.79 16.69
N ARG A 121 1.96 -4.05 16.24
CA ARG A 121 2.15 -5.23 17.09
C ARG A 121 3.60 -5.67 17.03
N ILE A 122 4.17 -5.99 18.17
CA ILE A 122 5.49 -6.57 18.33
C ILE A 122 5.42 -7.81 19.22
N GLY A 123 6.30 -8.79 18.98
CA GLY A 123 6.29 -10.07 19.69
C GLY A 123 5.70 -11.21 18.87
N LYS A 124 5.55 -12.37 19.50
CA LYS A 124 5.01 -13.58 18.87
C LYS A 124 4.11 -14.35 19.84
N GLY A 125 2.99 -14.83 19.33
CA GLY A 125 2.06 -15.67 20.08
C GLY A 125 1.47 -14.95 21.29
N LYS A 126 1.59 -15.55 22.48
CA LYS A 126 1.03 -14.99 23.70
C LYS A 126 1.79 -13.77 24.26
N MET A 127 2.92 -13.42 23.66
CA MET A 127 3.80 -12.32 24.08
C MET A 127 3.71 -11.14 23.11
N GLU A 128 2.56 -10.89 22.53
CA GLU A 128 2.34 -9.72 21.69
C GLU A 128 2.01 -8.49 22.55
N TRP A 129 2.58 -7.35 22.14
CA TRP A 129 2.28 -6.02 22.71
C TRP A 129 2.30 -4.95 21.62
N PHE A 130 1.78 -3.77 21.94
CA PHE A 130 1.75 -2.65 21.00
C PHE A 130 3.03 -1.81 21.09
N ARG A 131 3.41 -1.26 19.97
CA ARG A 131 4.56 -0.37 19.82
C ARG A 131 4.14 1.07 20.12
N TRP A 132 4.21 1.46 21.38
CA TRP A 132 3.79 2.79 21.84
C TRP A 132 4.84 3.87 21.60
N GLU A 133 6.12 3.54 21.67
CA GLU A 133 7.24 4.47 21.62
C GLU A 133 7.34 5.27 20.31
N THR A 134 6.73 4.77 19.24
CA THR A 134 6.78 5.38 17.92
C THR A 134 5.43 5.91 17.43
N GLU A 135 4.36 5.83 18.22
CA GLU A 135 3.01 6.17 17.77
C GLU A 135 2.85 7.62 17.30
N ASN A 136 3.59 8.54 17.90
CA ASN A 136 3.55 9.98 17.59
C ASN A 136 4.68 10.44 16.65
N GLN A 137 5.38 9.52 15.99
CA GLN A 137 6.51 9.82 15.13
C GLN A 137 6.24 9.42 13.68
N ILE A 138 6.70 10.25 12.75
CA ILE A 138 6.89 9.85 11.35
C ILE A 138 8.25 9.16 11.29
N ILE A 139 8.30 7.94 10.75
CA ILE A 139 9.50 7.12 10.77
C ILE A 139 9.95 6.86 9.34
N GLN A 140 11.19 7.21 9.01
CA GLN A 140 11.80 6.81 7.75
C GLN A 140 12.09 5.31 7.77
N THR A 141 11.84 4.63 6.66
CA THR A 141 12.04 3.19 6.50
C THR A 141 12.49 2.85 5.10
N GLU A 142 13.10 1.69 4.93
CA GLU A 142 13.56 1.22 3.62
C GLU A 142 12.44 0.58 2.80
N VAL A 143 11.50 -0.09 3.45
CA VAL A 143 10.45 -0.86 2.79
C VAL A 143 9.08 -0.54 3.37
N ILE A 144 8.11 -0.42 2.50
CA ILE A 144 6.70 -0.21 2.81
C ILE A 144 5.87 -1.32 2.15
N ALA A 145 4.89 -1.84 2.89
CA ALA A 145 3.75 -2.55 2.30
C ALA A 145 2.64 -1.51 2.03
N PRO A 146 2.26 -1.23 0.78
CA PRO A 146 1.34 -0.15 0.44
C PRO A 146 -0.13 -0.51 0.72
N ILE A 147 -0.41 -1.05 1.91
CA ILE A 147 -1.75 -1.45 2.35
C ILE A 147 -2.71 -0.25 2.49
N CYS A 148 -2.18 0.90 2.87
CA CYS A 148 -2.78 2.23 2.78
C CYS A 148 -1.64 3.24 2.74
N ALA A 149 -1.27 3.70 1.56
CA ALA A 149 -0.07 4.50 1.36
C ALA A 149 -0.26 5.59 0.31
N TYR A 150 0.20 6.79 0.64
CA TYR A 150 0.29 7.92 -0.27
C TYR A 150 1.48 7.79 -1.20
N VAL A 151 1.31 8.23 -2.46
CA VAL A 151 2.38 8.35 -3.45
C VAL A 151 2.07 9.47 -4.46
N GLN A 152 3.14 10.10 -4.98
CA GLN A 152 3.09 11.08 -6.07
C GLN A 152 3.36 10.39 -7.41
N LYS A 153 2.75 10.93 -8.47
CA LYS A 153 2.91 10.43 -9.84
C LYS A 153 4.38 10.39 -10.29
N ASP A 154 5.15 11.42 -9.97
CA ASP A 154 6.57 11.54 -10.32
C ASP A 154 7.49 10.61 -9.52
N ALA A 155 6.99 10.07 -8.42
CA ALA A 155 7.70 9.12 -7.59
C ALA A 155 7.32 7.66 -7.90
N TYR A 156 6.14 7.45 -8.49
CA TYR A 156 5.62 6.12 -8.73
C TYR A 156 6.43 5.37 -9.79
N VAL A 157 6.84 4.17 -9.44
CA VAL A 157 7.46 3.20 -10.34
C VAL A 157 6.53 1.99 -10.41
N ASP A 158 6.39 1.38 -11.58
CA ASP A 158 5.54 0.21 -11.73
C ASP A 158 5.99 -0.94 -10.82
N PHE A 159 5.03 -1.59 -10.20
CA PHE A 159 5.25 -2.86 -9.52
C PHE A 159 5.69 -3.93 -10.52
N LEU A 160 6.55 -4.84 -10.14
CA LEU A 160 6.76 -6.06 -10.91
C LEU A 160 5.48 -6.93 -10.91
N PRO A 161 5.26 -7.74 -11.96
CA PRO A 161 4.06 -8.58 -12.12
C PRO A 161 4.08 -9.77 -11.15
N LEU A 162 4.04 -9.50 -9.86
CA LEU A 162 4.20 -10.46 -8.76
C LEU A 162 3.09 -10.31 -7.72
N ASN A 163 2.78 -11.41 -7.04
CA ASN A 163 1.95 -11.42 -5.83
C ASN A 163 2.74 -11.28 -4.53
N TRP A 164 4.07 -11.46 -4.57
CA TRP A 164 4.97 -11.40 -3.43
C TRP A 164 6.27 -10.71 -3.84
N TYR A 165 6.88 -9.92 -2.98
CA TYR A 165 8.05 -9.08 -3.24
C TYR A 165 7.84 -7.92 -4.22
N SER A 166 6.65 -7.73 -4.80
CA SER A 166 6.40 -6.65 -5.74
C SER A 166 6.64 -5.27 -5.11
N ASP A 167 6.17 -5.10 -3.89
CA ASP A 167 6.35 -3.91 -3.07
C ASP A 167 7.80 -3.73 -2.58
N ASP A 168 8.51 -4.82 -2.24
CA ASP A 168 9.93 -4.76 -1.88
C ASP A 168 10.78 -4.22 -3.03
N VAL A 169 10.61 -4.79 -4.23
CA VAL A 169 11.35 -4.36 -5.41
C VAL A 169 11.00 -2.92 -5.78
N GLN A 170 9.72 -2.56 -5.75
CA GLN A 170 9.28 -1.20 -6.07
C GLN A 170 9.89 -0.17 -5.10
N CYS A 171 9.88 -0.44 -3.79
CA CYS A 171 10.50 0.44 -2.80
C CYS A 171 11.99 0.68 -3.12
N LEU A 172 12.73 -0.38 -3.44
CA LEU A 172 14.14 -0.26 -3.80
C LEU A 172 14.34 0.56 -5.08
N MET A 173 13.52 0.34 -6.12
CA MET A 173 13.59 1.12 -7.37
C MET A 173 13.30 2.61 -7.11
N MET A 174 12.33 2.93 -6.26
CA MET A 174 12.05 4.31 -5.87
C MET A 174 13.21 4.94 -5.07
N GLN A 175 13.88 4.17 -4.20
CA GLN A 175 15.07 4.63 -3.47
C GLN A 175 16.25 4.88 -4.41
N GLU A 176 16.47 4.02 -5.38
CA GLU A 176 17.49 4.20 -6.43
C GLU A 176 17.24 5.47 -7.25
N ALA A 177 15.96 5.87 -7.38
CA ALA A 177 15.56 7.14 -7.96
C ALA A 177 15.61 8.32 -6.97
N GLY A 178 16.22 8.15 -5.79
CA GLY A 178 16.42 9.18 -4.77
C GLY A 178 15.20 9.49 -3.91
N LYS A 179 14.17 8.64 -3.91
CA LYS A 179 12.97 8.81 -3.08
C LYS A 179 13.13 8.15 -1.71
N SER A 180 12.50 8.72 -0.69
CA SER A 180 12.51 8.22 0.69
C SER A 180 11.11 7.76 1.12
N HIS A 181 11.05 6.66 1.87
CA HIS A 181 9.79 6.10 2.36
C HIS A 181 9.59 6.40 3.84
N PHE A 182 8.32 6.60 4.23
CA PHE A 182 7.97 6.96 5.59
C PHE A 182 6.74 6.17 6.08
N VAL A 183 6.77 5.82 7.35
CA VAL A 183 5.59 5.38 8.10
C VAL A 183 4.98 6.61 8.77
N SER A 184 3.75 6.93 8.42
CA SER A 184 2.95 8.00 9.00
C SER A 184 2.48 7.63 10.42
N ARG A 185 2.04 8.62 11.18
CA ARG A 185 1.30 8.43 12.45
C ARG A 185 -0.13 7.90 12.22
N ALA A 186 -0.64 8.04 11.00
CA ALA A 186 -1.96 7.55 10.63
C ALA A 186 -2.07 6.03 10.79
N TYR A 187 -3.24 5.56 11.20
CA TYR A 187 -3.51 4.14 11.42
C TYR A 187 -4.70 3.68 10.59
N VAL A 188 -4.60 2.47 10.06
CA VAL A 188 -5.71 1.68 9.50
C VAL A 188 -5.73 0.31 10.15
N HIS A 189 -6.94 -0.23 10.40
CA HIS A 189 -7.04 -1.64 10.72
C HIS A 189 -6.90 -2.46 9.42
N HIS A 190 -6.06 -3.50 9.44
CA HIS A 190 -5.82 -4.39 8.30
C HIS A 190 -6.14 -5.82 8.73
N VAL A 191 -7.15 -6.41 8.13
CA VAL A 191 -7.57 -7.78 8.45
C VAL A 191 -6.46 -8.76 8.12
N GLY A 192 -5.74 -8.52 7.02
CA GLY A 192 -4.53 -9.25 6.61
C GLY A 192 -4.81 -10.66 6.09
N SER A 193 -3.94 -11.11 5.20
CA SER A 193 -3.90 -12.47 4.67
C SER A 193 -5.20 -12.98 4.03
N GLN A 194 -6.11 -12.08 3.63
CA GLN A 194 -7.41 -12.47 3.05
C GLN A 194 -7.27 -13.03 1.63
N THR A 195 -6.24 -12.60 0.90
CA THR A 195 -5.99 -13.03 -0.48
C THR A 195 -4.88 -14.08 -0.58
N CYS A 196 -3.76 -13.87 0.12
CA CYS A 196 -2.56 -14.71 0.00
C CYS A 196 -2.49 -15.85 1.01
N GLY A 197 -3.34 -15.85 2.05
CA GLY A 197 -3.26 -16.82 3.16
C GLY A 197 -2.00 -16.60 4.01
N PHE A 198 -1.73 -17.57 4.89
CA PHE A 198 -0.59 -17.51 5.82
C PHE A 198 0.67 -18.26 5.30
N ASP A 199 0.54 -19.07 4.25
CA ASP A 199 1.65 -19.79 3.62
C ASP A 199 2.05 -19.12 2.30
N ALA A 200 3.16 -18.39 2.34
CA ALA A 200 3.70 -17.69 1.18
C ALA A 200 4.68 -18.55 0.36
N THR A 201 4.90 -19.81 0.67
CA THR A 201 5.95 -20.64 0.03
C THR A 201 5.81 -20.66 -1.49
N ASN A 202 4.62 -20.94 -2.00
CA ASN A 202 4.37 -20.97 -3.45
C ASN A 202 4.51 -19.59 -4.09
N LEU A 203 4.15 -18.51 -3.37
CA LEU A 203 4.27 -17.13 -3.86
C LEU A 203 5.74 -16.73 -3.95
N ILE A 204 6.56 -17.13 -2.99
CA ILE A 204 8.01 -16.91 -2.99
C ILE A 204 8.66 -17.66 -4.16
N GLU A 205 8.34 -18.95 -4.34
CA GLU A 205 8.90 -19.73 -5.44
C GLU A 205 8.50 -19.18 -6.82
N SER A 206 7.27 -18.74 -6.99
CA SER A 206 6.83 -18.12 -8.24
C SER A 206 7.44 -16.75 -8.52
N ALA A 207 7.85 -16.02 -7.49
CA ALA A 207 8.49 -14.72 -7.64
C ALA A 207 9.96 -14.82 -8.11
N LYS A 208 10.69 -15.89 -7.74
CA LYS A 208 12.11 -16.06 -8.04
C LYS A 208 12.48 -15.88 -9.52
N PRO A 209 11.82 -16.55 -10.49
CA PRO A 209 12.18 -16.39 -11.90
C PRO A 209 11.96 -14.96 -12.41
N VAL A 210 10.89 -14.30 -12.00
CA VAL A 210 10.58 -12.92 -12.40
C VAL A 210 11.60 -11.94 -11.82
N ILE A 211 11.96 -12.10 -10.53
CA ILE A 211 12.98 -11.26 -9.90
C ILE A 211 14.34 -11.51 -10.57
N LYS A 212 14.67 -12.77 -10.90
CA LYS A 212 15.91 -13.08 -11.61
C LYS A 212 16.00 -12.44 -12.99
N GLU A 213 14.89 -12.33 -13.70
CA GLU A 213 14.80 -11.69 -15.01
C GLU A 213 14.94 -10.17 -14.93
N HIS A 214 14.18 -9.53 -14.04
CA HIS A 214 14.09 -8.07 -13.96
C HIS A 214 15.11 -7.42 -13.03
N ARG A 215 15.54 -8.13 -11.98
CA ARG A 215 16.48 -7.65 -10.95
C ARG A 215 17.42 -8.80 -10.52
N PRO A 216 18.34 -9.22 -11.39
CA PRO A 216 19.27 -10.30 -11.09
C PRO A 216 20.15 -9.99 -9.87
N ASP A 217 20.46 -8.72 -9.61
CA ASP A 217 21.15 -8.25 -8.42
C ASP A 217 20.40 -8.59 -7.12
N LEU A 218 19.10 -8.36 -7.08
CA LEU A 218 18.26 -8.70 -5.92
C LEU A 218 18.04 -10.20 -5.81
N TYR A 219 17.93 -10.90 -6.93
CA TYR A 219 17.85 -12.36 -6.91
C TYR A 219 19.07 -12.99 -6.24
N ASP A 220 20.28 -12.55 -6.59
CA ASP A 220 21.50 -13.03 -6.01
C ASP A 220 21.61 -12.70 -4.52
N LEU A 221 21.21 -11.49 -4.13
CA LEU A 221 21.19 -11.05 -2.73
C LEU A 221 20.21 -11.83 -1.85
N TRP A 222 19.00 -12.11 -2.36
CA TRP A 222 17.93 -12.68 -1.54
C TRP A 222 17.86 -14.20 -1.56
N PHE A 223 18.26 -14.82 -2.67
CA PHE A 223 18.03 -16.25 -2.91
C PHE A 223 19.28 -17.09 -3.16
N ARG A 224 20.40 -16.52 -3.57
CA ARG A 224 21.67 -17.21 -3.58
C ARG A 224 22.28 -17.13 -2.18
N LYS A 225 21.97 -18.13 -1.36
CA LYS A 225 22.84 -18.39 -0.20
C LYS A 225 24.14 -18.96 -0.71
N THR A 226 25.23 -18.29 -0.39
CA THR A 226 26.59 -18.79 -0.43
C THR A 226 26.72 -20.06 0.39
#